data_d2a8b5b59591a5ab293df683119fb2c3
#
_entry.id   d2a8b5b59591a5ab293df683119fb2c3
#
_cell.length_a   1.000
_cell.length_b   1.000
_cell.length_c   1.000
_cell.angle_alpha   90.00
_cell.angle_beta   90.00
_cell.angle_gamma   90.00
#
_symmetry.space_group_name_H-M   'P 1'
#
loop_
_entity.id
_entity.type
_entity.pdbx_description
1 polymer ?
#
loop_
_entity_poly.entity_id
_entity_poly.type
_entity_poly.pdbx_seq_one_letter_code
_entity_poly.pdbx_strand_id
1 'polypeptide(L)'
;MRLDNRKATDIAQLIKKLIATHTTISTMESCTSGLIASMITDTEGASAIFPGGYVTYLNETKIFIGVDPKVIERYGVYSNECAEAMARTVQEKLHTDIAVGITGTTGNLDPNNADSVQGRVFFCILIRDEANCFEVNTDVTGMTRHEIKQMYAARVFDALDRLAFPDAE
;
A
#
# COMPACT_ATOMS: atom_id res chain seq x y z
N MET A 1 -14.03 -2.29 -8.20
CA MET A 1 -14.94 -1.89 -7.09
C MET A 1 -14.88 -0.37 -6.94
N ARG A 2 -16.00 0.36 -7.08
CA ARG A 2 -15.99 1.83 -6.91
C ARG A 2 -15.85 2.14 -5.42
N LEU A 3 -14.90 2.99 -5.08
CA LEU A 3 -14.76 3.54 -3.73
C LEU A 3 -15.91 4.55 -3.53
N ASP A 4 -16.91 4.13 -2.78
CA ASP A 4 -18.17 4.87 -2.58
C ASP A 4 -18.02 6.02 -1.58
N ASN A 5 -18.97 6.96 -1.57
CA ASN A 5 -19.02 8.22 -0.82
C ASN A 5 -19.24 8.02 0.70
N ARG A 6 -18.56 7.07 1.34
CA ARG A 6 -18.62 6.89 2.78
C ARG A 6 -17.68 7.87 3.51
N LYS A 7 -17.94 8.09 4.79
CA LYS A 7 -17.07 8.85 5.70
C LYS A 7 -15.64 8.25 5.63
N ALA A 8 -14.62 9.11 5.56
CA ALA A 8 -13.22 8.67 5.57
C ALA A 8 -12.94 7.80 6.79
N THR A 9 -12.15 6.73 6.59
CA THR A 9 -11.78 5.81 7.66
C THR A 9 -11.04 6.54 8.78
N ASP A 10 -11.45 6.33 10.01
CA ASP A 10 -10.68 6.73 11.19
C ASP A 10 -9.52 5.74 11.37
N ILE A 11 -8.35 6.15 10.89
CA ILE A 11 -7.15 5.29 10.87
C ILE A 11 -6.77 4.87 12.29
N ALA A 12 -6.85 5.77 13.27
CA ALA A 12 -6.52 5.44 14.65
C ALA A 12 -7.46 4.35 15.21
N GLN A 13 -8.74 4.40 14.88
CA GLN A 13 -9.70 3.37 15.28
C GLN A 13 -9.43 2.04 14.56
N LEU A 14 -9.11 2.08 13.27
CA LEU A 14 -8.73 0.88 12.53
C LEU A 14 -7.50 0.20 13.15
N ILE A 15 -6.45 0.97 13.43
CA ILE A 15 -5.23 0.41 14.05
C ILE A 15 -5.52 -0.13 15.46
N LYS A 16 -6.35 0.53 16.27
CA LYS A 16 -6.80 -0.01 17.56
C LYS A 16 -7.56 -1.32 17.43
N LYS A 17 -8.39 -1.49 16.39
CA LYS A 17 -9.06 -2.79 16.12
C LYS A 17 -8.03 -3.88 15.81
N LEU A 18 -7.03 -3.60 14.95
CA LEU A 18 -5.95 -4.55 14.65
C LEU A 18 -5.15 -4.92 15.91
N ILE A 19 -4.85 -3.96 16.77
CA ILE A 19 -4.19 -4.22 18.07
C ILE A 19 -5.05 -5.13 18.95
N ALA A 20 -6.34 -4.83 19.08
CA ALA A 20 -7.26 -5.60 19.91
C ALA A 20 -7.45 -7.05 19.42
N THR A 21 -7.32 -7.29 18.11
CA THR A 21 -7.41 -8.63 17.51
C THR A 21 -6.06 -9.31 17.33
N HIS A 22 -4.96 -8.66 17.75
CA HIS A 22 -3.57 -9.13 17.53
C HIS A 22 -3.25 -9.44 16.06
N THR A 23 -3.89 -8.71 15.13
CA THR A 23 -3.69 -8.87 13.69
C THR A 23 -2.51 -8.04 13.23
N THR A 24 -1.46 -8.70 12.79
CA THR A 24 -0.20 -8.06 12.39
C THR A 24 -0.27 -7.53 10.97
N ILE A 25 0.43 -6.41 10.71
CA ILE A 25 0.47 -5.74 9.40
C ILE A 25 1.89 -5.30 9.05
N SER A 26 2.24 -5.41 7.77
CA SER A 26 3.50 -4.89 7.22
C SER A 26 3.29 -4.14 5.91
N THR A 27 4.26 -3.31 5.51
CA THR A 27 4.15 -2.50 4.29
C THR A 27 5.40 -2.61 3.42
N MET A 28 5.21 -2.60 2.09
CA MET A 28 6.28 -2.36 1.12
C MET A 28 5.85 -1.22 0.19
N GLU A 29 6.46 -0.06 0.41
CA GLU A 29 6.01 1.19 -0.17
C GLU A 29 7.01 1.73 -1.21
N SER A 30 6.46 2.22 -2.33
CA SER A 30 7.21 2.94 -3.34
C SER A 30 6.77 4.42 -3.35
N CYS A 31 5.68 4.74 -4.01
CA CYS A 31 5.24 6.12 -4.23
C CYS A 31 4.81 6.87 -2.95
N THR A 32 4.41 6.19 -1.91
CA THR A 32 4.05 6.76 -0.59
C THR A 32 5.27 6.96 0.32
N SER A 33 6.39 6.30 0.02
CA SER A 33 7.70 6.51 0.68
C SER A 33 7.69 6.36 2.20
N GLY A 34 6.97 5.37 2.73
CA GLY A 34 6.89 5.11 4.17
C GLY A 34 5.73 5.85 4.88
N LEU A 35 4.88 6.58 4.16
CA LEU A 35 3.77 7.32 4.77
C LEU A 35 2.73 6.37 5.39
N ILE A 36 2.43 5.23 4.77
CA ILE A 36 1.49 4.25 5.34
C ILE A 36 2.05 3.69 6.64
N ALA A 37 3.32 3.32 6.68
CA ALA A 37 4.00 2.87 7.88
C ALA A 37 3.98 3.94 8.98
N SER A 38 4.24 5.21 8.63
CA SER A 38 4.16 6.35 9.55
C SER A 38 2.77 6.48 10.15
N MET A 39 1.71 6.45 9.32
CA MET A 39 0.33 6.58 9.78
C MET A 39 -0.14 5.40 10.66
N ILE A 40 0.39 4.20 10.46
CA ILE A 40 0.16 3.06 11.38
C ILE A 40 0.77 3.36 12.75
N THR A 41 2.01 3.85 12.77
CA THR A 41 2.76 4.07 14.01
C THR A 41 2.38 5.35 14.74
N ASP A 42 1.55 6.22 14.17
CA ASP A 42 0.93 7.36 14.87
C ASP A 42 -0.03 6.90 15.99
N THR A 43 -0.45 5.63 15.98
CA THR A 43 -1.31 5.08 17.03
C THR A 43 -0.46 4.42 18.11
N GLU A 44 -0.64 4.83 19.38
CA GLU A 44 0.03 4.23 20.52
C GLU A 44 -0.29 2.72 20.62
N GLY A 45 0.74 1.92 20.84
CA GLY A 45 0.62 0.45 20.88
C GLY A 45 0.79 -0.25 19.51
N ALA A 46 0.98 0.49 18.42
CA ALA A 46 1.18 -0.09 17.09
C ALA A 46 2.37 -1.07 17.00
N SER A 47 3.38 -0.94 17.87
CA SER A 47 4.51 -1.88 17.94
C SER A 47 4.10 -3.34 18.22
N ALA A 48 2.91 -3.56 18.78
CA ALA A 48 2.38 -4.90 19.00
C ALA A 48 1.95 -5.62 17.71
N ILE A 49 1.68 -4.87 16.62
CA ILE A 49 1.14 -5.41 15.37
C ILE A 49 1.97 -5.02 14.13
N PHE A 50 2.85 -4.04 14.21
CA PHE A 50 3.65 -3.56 13.10
C PHE A 50 5.13 -3.85 13.31
N PRO A 51 5.65 -4.98 12.81
CA PRO A 51 7.07 -5.32 12.95
C PRO A 51 7.97 -4.43 12.07
N GLY A 52 7.38 -3.78 11.06
CA GLY A 52 8.11 -2.91 10.15
C GLY A 52 7.61 -2.96 8.71
N GLY A 53 8.38 -2.35 7.82
CA GLY A 53 8.13 -2.32 6.39
C GLY A 53 9.35 -1.91 5.60
N TYR A 54 9.24 -1.92 4.28
CA TYR A 54 10.30 -1.51 3.36
C TYR A 54 9.86 -0.31 2.51
N VAL A 55 10.76 0.64 2.32
CA VAL A 55 10.64 1.69 1.32
C VAL A 55 11.51 1.33 0.12
N THR A 56 10.87 0.96 -1.00
CA THR A 56 11.53 0.46 -2.21
C THR A 56 11.21 1.36 -3.39
N TYR A 57 11.90 2.49 -3.47
CA TYR A 57 11.59 3.54 -4.43
C TYR A 57 12.02 3.21 -5.86
N LEU A 58 13.19 2.57 -6.04
CA LEU A 58 13.72 2.11 -7.32
C LEU A 58 13.35 0.65 -7.60
N ASN A 59 13.35 0.25 -8.87
CA ASN A 59 13.11 -1.14 -9.27
C ASN A 59 14.17 -2.09 -8.69
N GLU A 60 15.44 -1.67 -8.73
CA GLU A 60 16.57 -2.43 -8.16
C GLU A 60 16.39 -2.70 -6.67
N THR A 61 15.85 -1.72 -5.93
CA THR A 61 15.57 -1.91 -4.50
C THR A 61 14.44 -2.90 -4.26
N LYS A 62 13.39 -2.90 -5.10
CA LYS A 62 12.33 -3.92 -5.05
C LYS A 62 12.90 -5.32 -5.24
N ILE A 63 13.74 -5.49 -6.26
CA ILE A 63 14.39 -6.76 -6.59
C ILE A 63 15.35 -7.18 -5.46
N PHE A 64 16.14 -6.24 -4.94
CA PHE A 64 17.08 -6.51 -3.84
C PHE A 64 16.37 -7.02 -2.57
N ILE A 65 15.17 -6.48 -2.27
CA ILE A 65 14.36 -6.95 -1.14
C ILE A 65 13.71 -8.31 -1.43
N GLY A 66 13.47 -8.68 -2.70
CA GLY A 66 13.00 -10.02 -3.06
C GLY A 66 11.82 -10.08 -4.02
N VAL A 67 11.41 -8.96 -4.61
CA VAL A 67 10.44 -8.99 -5.72
C VAL A 67 11.10 -9.69 -6.92
N ASP A 68 10.41 -10.68 -7.49
CA ASP A 68 10.91 -11.38 -8.68
C ASP A 68 11.04 -10.40 -9.86
N PRO A 69 12.24 -10.22 -10.42
CA PRO A 69 12.46 -9.33 -11.56
C PRO A 69 11.57 -9.66 -12.76
N LYS A 70 11.19 -10.91 -12.95
CA LYS A 70 10.29 -11.34 -14.03
C LYS A 70 8.90 -10.72 -13.94
N VAL A 71 8.44 -10.38 -12.73
CA VAL A 71 7.16 -9.67 -12.56
C VAL A 71 7.26 -8.28 -13.15
N ILE A 72 8.34 -7.55 -12.85
CA ILE A 72 8.55 -6.20 -13.37
C ILE A 72 8.79 -6.24 -14.90
N GLU A 73 9.57 -7.21 -15.39
CA GLU A 73 9.83 -7.38 -16.83
C GLU A 73 8.56 -7.68 -17.63
N ARG A 74 7.66 -8.51 -17.07
CA ARG A 74 6.47 -8.98 -17.78
C ARG A 74 5.30 -8.01 -17.68
N TYR A 75 5.08 -7.39 -16.52
CA TYR A 75 3.87 -6.61 -16.23
C TYR A 75 4.14 -5.12 -16.02
N GLY A 76 5.41 -4.72 -15.98
CA GLY A 76 5.81 -3.36 -15.60
C GLY A 76 5.79 -3.14 -14.09
N VAL A 77 6.47 -2.09 -13.65
CA VAL A 77 6.53 -1.72 -12.22
C VAL A 77 5.21 -1.10 -11.75
N TYR A 78 4.43 -0.52 -12.65
CA TYR A 78 3.13 0.10 -12.40
C TYR A 78 2.01 -0.85 -12.80
N SER A 79 1.81 -1.90 -11.98
CA SER A 79 0.84 -2.96 -12.22
C SER A 79 0.31 -3.54 -10.89
N ASN A 80 -0.85 -4.18 -10.95
CA ASN A 80 -1.38 -4.94 -9.82
C ASN A 80 -0.45 -6.09 -9.44
N GLU A 81 0.15 -6.74 -10.44
CA GLU A 81 1.07 -7.86 -10.27
C GLU A 81 2.33 -7.43 -9.51
N CYS A 82 2.85 -6.23 -9.79
CA CYS A 82 3.99 -5.69 -9.05
C CYS A 82 3.59 -5.31 -7.61
N ALA A 83 2.43 -4.67 -7.41
CA ALA A 83 1.92 -4.34 -6.09
C ALA A 83 1.67 -5.61 -5.24
N GLU A 84 1.11 -6.67 -5.84
CA GLU A 84 0.93 -7.97 -5.19
C GLU A 84 2.28 -8.61 -4.83
N ALA A 85 3.23 -8.64 -5.76
CA ALA A 85 4.56 -9.19 -5.50
C ALA A 85 5.28 -8.46 -4.37
N MET A 86 5.14 -7.13 -4.29
CA MET A 86 5.65 -6.34 -3.17
C MET A 86 4.99 -6.72 -1.84
N ALA A 87 3.66 -6.87 -1.82
CA ALA A 87 2.93 -7.28 -0.62
C ALA A 87 3.34 -8.69 -0.16
N ARG A 88 3.42 -9.66 -1.08
CA ARG A 88 3.87 -11.02 -0.77
C ARG A 88 5.29 -11.04 -0.23
N THR A 89 6.19 -10.28 -0.85
CA THR A 89 7.59 -10.20 -0.41
C THR A 89 7.71 -9.71 1.03
N VAL A 90 7.00 -8.65 1.42
CA VAL A 90 7.08 -8.14 2.79
C VAL A 90 6.36 -9.06 3.77
N GLN A 91 5.24 -9.68 3.39
CA GLN A 91 4.53 -10.65 4.22
C GLN A 91 5.40 -11.85 4.56
N GLU A 92 6.05 -12.45 3.56
CA GLU A 92 6.96 -13.58 3.74
C GLU A 92 8.15 -13.25 4.64
N LYS A 93 8.72 -12.05 4.49
CA LYS A 93 9.89 -11.63 5.29
C LYS A 93 9.55 -11.30 6.74
N LEU A 94 8.37 -10.72 7.00
CA LEU A 94 7.99 -10.23 8.32
C LEU A 94 6.92 -11.10 8.99
N HIS A 95 6.42 -12.14 8.30
CA HIS A 95 5.43 -13.11 8.81
C HIS A 95 4.19 -12.44 9.40
N THR A 96 3.58 -11.51 8.64
CA THR A 96 2.39 -10.77 9.08
C THR A 96 1.10 -11.33 8.50
N ASP A 97 -0.02 -11.13 9.22
CA ASP A 97 -1.36 -11.55 8.77
C ASP A 97 -1.84 -10.70 7.59
N ILE A 98 -1.48 -9.41 7.59
CA ILE A 98 -1.80 -8.44 6.56
C ILE A 98 -0.50 -7.86 5.98
N ALA A 99 -0.49 -7.67 4.68
CA ALA A 99 0.60 -6.96 4.01
C ALA A 99 0.06 -6.00 2.95
N VAL A 100 0.70 -4.83 2.84
CA VAL A 100 0.37 -3.82 1.85
C VAL A 100 1.55 -3.62 0.92
N GLY A 101 1.33 -3.79 -0.39
CA GLY A 101 2.25 -3.38 -1.44
C GLY A 101 1.68 -2.22 -2.22
N ILE A 102 2.44 -1.16 -2.46
CA ILE A 102 1.98 0.01 -3.23
C ILE A 102 3.04 0.54 -4.16
N THR A 103 2.67 0.75 -5.42
CA THR A 103 3.51 1.31 -6.48
C THR A 103 2.69 2.22 -7.38
N GLY A 104 3.33 3.16 -8.07
CA GLY A 104 2.64 4.06 -8.99
C GLY A 104 3.33 5.40 -9.18
N THR A 105 2.73 6.21 -10.03
CA THR A 105 3.21 7.55 -10.40
C THR A 105 2.31 8.61 -9.78
N THR A 106 2.80 9.27 -8.75
CA THR A 106 2.02 10.27 -8.00
C THR A 106 1.96 11.63 -8.69
N GLY A 107 3.09 12.17 -9.08
CA GLY A 107 3.20 13.51 -9.66
C GLY A 107 3.75 13.48 -11.08
N ASN A 108 5.03 13.81 -11.26
CA ASN A 108 5.67 13.80 -12.57
C ASN A 108 5.82 12.38 -13.10
N LEU A 109 5.82 12.23 -14.44
CA LEU A 109 6.16 10.97 -15.09
C LEU A 109 7.55 10.51 -14.68
N ASP A 110 7.70 9.20 -14.52
CA ASP A 110 8.97 8.58 -14.21
C ASP A 110 9.80 8.40 -15.49
N PRO A 111 10.96 9.05 -15.62
CA PRO A 111 11.78 8.92 -16.83
C PRO A 111 12.38 7.51 -17.01
N ASN A 112 12.42 6.71 -15.96
CA ASN A 112 12.99 5.35 -15.99
C ASN A 112 11.95 4.28 -16.35
N ASN A 113 10.66 4.61 -16.32
CA ASN A 113 9.57 3.66 -16.60
C ASN A 113 8.58 4.31 -17.57
N ALA A 114 8.60 3.87 -18.83
CA ALA A 114 7.81 4.45 -19.93
C ALA A 114 6.28 4.25 -19.77
N ASP A 115 5.85 3.33 -18.92
CA ASP A 115 4.47 3.04 -18.58
C ASP A 115 3.90 3.92 -17.46
N SER A 116 4.68 4.91 -17.00
CA SER A 116 4.23 5.85 -15.98
C SER A 116 3.08 6.72 -16.48
N VAL A 117 2.02 6.82 -15.68
CA VAL A 117 0.87 7.69 -15.90
C VAL A 117 0.63 8.51 -14.64
N GLN A 118 0.64 9.83 -14.76
CA GLN A 118 0.44 10.74 -13.64
C GLN A 118 -0.88 10.42 -12.90
N GLY A 119 -0.82 10.31 -11.58
CA GLY A 119 -1.99 10.02 -10.75
C GLY A 119 -2.49 8.58 -10.84
N ARG A 120 -1.70 7.65 -11.40
CA ARG A 120 -2.03 6.23 -11.49
C ARG A 120 -1.23 5.42 -10.47
N VAL A 121 -1.92 4.79 -9.55
CA VAL A 121 -1.33 4.03 -8.44
C VAL A 121 -2.00 2.67 -8.34
N PHE A 122 -1.20 1.66 -8.07
CA PHE A 122 -1.60 0.29 -7.82
C PHE A 122 -1.24 -0.09 -6.40
N PHE A 123 -2.17 -0.70 -5.68
CA PHE A 123 -1.88 -1.28 -4.38
C PHE A 123 -2.57 -2.62 -4.20
N CYS A 124 -1.93 -3.50 -3.47
CA CYS A 124 -2.48 -4.79 -3.11
C CYS A 124 -2.44 -4.96 -1.59
N ILE A 125 -3.56 -5.41 -1.03
CA ILE A 125 -3.69 -5.78 0.38
C ILE A 125 -3.84 -7.29 0.43
N LEU A 126 -2.87 -7.96 1.02
CA LEU A 126 -2.97 -9.36 1.38
C LEU A 126 -3.60 -9.48 2.76
N ILE A 127 -4.61 -10.34 2.88
CA ILE A 127 -5.13 -10.78 4.16
C ILE A 127 -4.94 -12.28 4.20
N ARG A 128 -3.99 -12.73 5.00
CA ARG A 128 -3.47 -14.11 4.95
C ARG A 128 -2.96 -14.41 3.54
N ASP A 129 -3.57 -15.36 2.84
CA ASP A 129 -3.17 -15.78 1.48
C ASP A 129 -3.99 -15.09 0.37
N GLU A 130 -5.04 -14.34 0.72
CA GLU A 130 -5.93 -13.70 -0.24
C GLU A 130 -5.41 -12.34 -0.67
N ALA A 131 -5.24 -12.15 -1.99
CA ALA A 131 -4.79 -10.90 -2.59
C ALA A 131 -5.97 -10.06 -3.07
N ASN A 132 -6.05 -8.82 -2.59
CA ASN A 132 -7.03 -7.82 -3.00
C ASN A 132 -6.29 -6.64 -3.61
N CYS A 133 -6.24 -6.57 -4.95
CA CYS A 133 -5.49 -5.56 -5.68
C CYS A 133 -6.40 -4.50 -6.28
N PHE A 134 -5.92 -3.26 -6.31
CA PHE A 134 -6.66 -2.08 -6.72
C PHE A 134 -5.81 -1.21 -7.64
N GLU A 135 -6.43 -0.70 -8.68
CA GLU A 135 -5.92 0.38 -9.50
C GLU A 135 -6.71 1.65 -9.19
N VAL A 136 -6.02 2.73 -8.89
CA VAL A 136 -6.61 4.04 -8.64
C VAL A 136 -5.97 5.03 -9.60
N ASN A 137 -6.82 5.72 -10.36
CA ASN A 137 -6.41 6.79 -11.26
C ASN A 137 -7.15 8.07 -10.84
N THR A 138 -6.41 9.10 -10.47
CA THR A 138 -6.95 10.35 -9.96
C THR A 138 -6.30 11.53 -10.66
N ASP A 139 -7.12 12.53 -11.04
CA ASP A 139 -6.57 13.82 -11.46
C ASP A 139 -5.92 14.50 -10.24
N VAL A 140 -4.62 14.67 -10.32
CA VAL A 140 -3.78 15.26 -9.27
C VAL A 140 -3.34 16.68 -9.60
N THR A 141 -3.96 17.30 -10.62
CA THR A 141 -3.64 18.66 -11.06
C THR A 141 -3.79 19.66 -9.90
N GLY A 142 -2.76 20.45 -9.67
CA GLY A 142 -2.74 21.45 -8.60
C GLY A 142 -2.46 20.93 -7.19
N MET A 143 -2.33 19.62 -7.01
CA MET A 143 -1.98 19.03 -5.72
C MET A 143 -0.46 18.99 -5.52
N THR A 144 -0.03 19.23 -4.30
CA THR A 144 1.36 19.01 -3.91
C THR A 144 1.65 17.50 -3.82
N ARG A 145 2.92 17.11 -3.96
CA ARG A 145 3.32 15.71 -3.85
C ARG A 145 2.96 15.09 -2.49
N HIS A 146 2.98 15.89 -1.43
CA HIS A 146 2.58 15.44 -0.10
C HIS A 146 1.08 15.13 -0.02
N GLU A 147 0.22 16.02 -0.52
CA GLU A 147 -1.23 15.80 -0.58
C GLU A 147 -1.59 14.56 -1.40
N ILE A 148 -0.90 14.36 -2.54
CA ILE A 148 -1.10 13.15 -3.37
C ILE A 148 -0.76 11.89 -2.59
N LYS A 149 0.37 11.86 -1.87
CA LYS A 149 0.74 10.72 -1.03
C LYS A 149 -0.27 10.46 0.09
N GLN A 150 -0.74 11.52 0.76
CA GLN A 150 -1.76 11.41 1.81
C GLN A 150 -3.07 10.84 1.26
N MET A 151 -3.51 11.30 0.09
CA MET A 151 -4.72 10.81 -0.57
C MET A 151 -4.62 9.32 -0.87
N TYR A 152 -3.51 8.83 -1.43
CA TYR A 152 -3.36 7.40 -1.74
C TYR A 152 -3.19 6.55 -0.47
N ALA A 153 -2.49 7.03 0.54
CA ALA A 153 -2.43 6.35 1.83
C ALA A 153 -3.84 6.20 2.45
N ALA A 154 -4.66 7.26 2.43
CA ALA A 154 -6.05 7.19 2.88
C ALA A 154 -6.87 6.15 2.11
N ARG A 155 -6.70 6.04 0.77
CA ARG A 155 -7.35 5.01 -0.04
C ARG A 155 -6.97 3.59 0.36
N VAL A 156 -5.71 3.37 0.72
CA VAL A 156 -5.26 2.07 1.24
C VAL A 156 -5.96 1.76 2.57
N PHE A 157 -6.03 2.70 3.50
CA PHE A 157 -6.72 2.47 4.78
C PHE A 157 -8.22 2.28 4.61
N ASP A 158 -8.87 3.00 3.70
CA ASP A 158 -10.29 2.80 3.37
C ASP A 158 -10.56 1.38 2.81
N ALA A 159 -9.67 0.86 1.99
CA ALA A 159 -9.77 -0.50 1.48
C ALA A 159 -9.48 -1.54 2.57
N LEU A 160 -8.45 -1.29 3.39
CA LEU A 160 -8.07 -2.17 4.49
C LEU A 160 -9.18 -2.34 5.52
N ASP A 161 -9.83 -1.24 5.95
CA ASP A 161 -10.93 -1.31 6.93
C ASP A 161 -12.10 -2.16 6.42
N ARG A 162 -12.46 -2.00 5.14
CA ARG A 162 -13.51 -2.80 4.51
C ARG A 162 -13.19 -4.28 4.38
N LEU A 163 -11.92 -4.59 4.08
CA LEU A 163 -11.48 -5.97 3.89
C LEU A 163 -11.27 -6.69 5.22
N ALA A 164 -10.69 -6.00 6.19
CA ALA A 164 -10.40 -6.60 7.50
C ALA A 164 -11.63 -6.67 8.42
N PHE A 165 -12.59 -5.74 8.26
CA PHE A 165 -13.77 -5.62 9.12
C PHE A 165 -15.04 -5.37 8.30
N PRO A 166 -15.49 -6.34 7.46
CA PRO A 166 -16.58 -6.13 6.51
C PRO A 166 -17.93 -5.82 7.15
N ASP A 167 -18.15 -6.24 8.40
CA ASP A 167 -19.43 -6.11 9.14
C ASP A 167 -19.47 -4.90 10.09
N ALA A 168 -18.46 -4.03 10.07
CA ALA A 168 -18.42 -2.84 10.90
C ALA A 168 -19.20 -1.69 10.23
N GLU A 169 -20.56 -1.70 10.35
CA GLU A 169 -21.43 -0.55 10.06
C GLU A 169 -21.60 0.37 11.29
#